data_67800020fbba984a5dae3c5314cad71f
#
_entry.id   67800020fbba984a5dae3c5314cad71f
#
_cell.length_a   1.000
_cell.length_b   1.000
_cell.length_c   1.000
_cell.angle_alpha   90.00
_cell.angle_beta   90.00
_cell.angle_gamma   90.00
#
_symmetry.space_group_name_H-M   'P 1'
#
loop_
_entity.id
_entity.type
_entity.pdbx_description
1 polymer ?
#
loop_
_entity_poly.entity_id
_entity_poly.type
_entity_poly.pdbx_seq_one_letter_code
_entity_poly.pdbx_strand_id
1 'polypeptide(L)'
;SSAFDSLATSFFENLIDDMYIGTQGNIEITETNDQGIVGSFSCTMWKPLFSFINITAGEFNFSSIDLENLSTVSSITIPNTVTLHQSFPNPFNPLSKIPYSVETGQNITISIFDLKGRQIQTLVNHYHAPGNYLRKFSAKDISSGIYFVVLQNKDGIQTQKIILTK
;
A
#
# COMPACT_ATOMS: atom_id res chain seq x y z
N SER A 1 18.80 1.94 -20.04
CA SER A 1 18.02 2.85 -19.19
C SER A 1 16.70 2.19 -18.72
N SER A 2 15.97 1.49 -19.61
CA SER A 2 14.66 0.90 -19.24
C SER A 2 14.71 -0.25 -18.21
N ALA A 3 15.78 -1.04 -18.18
CA ALA A 3 15.93 -2.14 -17.20
C ALA A 3 16.24 -1.62 -15.80
N PHE A 4 16.98 -0.51 -15.70
CA PHE A 4 17.29 0.13 -14.42
C PHE A 4 16.05 0.80 -13.80
N ASP A 5 15.21 1.43 -14.62
CA ASP A 5 13.97 2.02 -14.15
C ASP A 5 13.01 0.95 -13.60
N SER A 6 12.96 -0.24 -14.23
CA SER A 6 12.11 -1.33 -13.76
C SER A 6 12.62 -1.99 -12.47
N LEU A 7 13.95 -2.12 -12.30
CA LEU A 7 14.56 -2.63 -11.08
C LEU A 7 14.37 -1.66 -9.89
N ALA A 8 14.57 -0.38 -10.13
CA ALA A 8 14.31 0.65 -9.12
C ALA A 8 12.83 0.65 -8.72
N THR A 9 11.93 0.60 -9.70
CA THR A 9 10.48 0.54 -9.45
C THR A 9 10.10 -0.70 -8.66
N SER A 10 10.59 -1.89 -9.04
CA SER A 10 10.30 -3.14 -8.33
C SER A 10 10.90 -3.18 -6.92
N PHE A 11 12.10 -2.59 -6.71
CA PHE A 11 12.68 -2.46 -5.38
C PHE A 11 11.84 -1.57 -4.49
N PHE A 12 11.35 -0.46 -5.01
CA PHE A 12 10.45 0.44 -4.29
C PHE A 12 9.05 -0.14 -4.11
N GLU A 13 8.50 -0.90 -5.08
CA GLU A 13 7.20 -1.56 -4.94
C GLU A 13 7.20 -2.62 -3.84
N ASN A 14 8.26 -3.40 -3.66
CA ASN A 14 8.36 -4.37 -2.56
C ASN A 14 8.57 -3.73 -1.18
N LEU A 15 9.07 -2.50 -1.12
CA LEU A 15 9.11 -1.68 0.10
C LEU A 15 7.74 -1.04 0.42
N ILE A 16 6.82 -1.02 -0.54
CA ILE A 16 5.51 -0.33 -0.47
C ILE A 16 4.42 -1.18 0.22
N ASP A 17 4.65 -2.45 0.50
CA ASP A 17 3.68 -3.28 1.24
C ASP A 17 3.32 -2.71 2.63
N ASP A 18 4.12 -1.75 3.12
CA ASP A 18 3.84 -0.96 4.34
C ASP A 18 3.38 0.48 4.07
N MET A 19 2.96 0.83 2.84
CA MET A 19 2.48 2.18 2.48
C MET A 19 3.49 3.31 2.74
N TYR A 20 4.75 3.12 2.39
CA TYR A 20 5.71 4.22 2.33
C TYR A 20 5.71 4.85 0.93
N ILE A 21 5.56 6.16 0.85
CA ILE A 21 5.69 6.89 -0.41
C ILE A 21 7.06 7.54 -0.45
N GLY A 22 7.91 7.09 -1.37
CA GLY A 22 9.18 7.74 -1.65
C GLY A 22 8.93 9.15 -2.19
N THR A 23 9.46 10.15 -1.50
CA THR A 23 9.33 11.56 -1.91
C THR A 23 10.60 12.09 -2.56
N GLN A 24 11.73 11.55 -2.16
CA GLN A 24 13.04 11.92 -2.69
C GLN A 24 14.05 10.83 -2.35
N GLY A 25 14.96 10.51 -3.26
CA GLY A 25 15.99 9.53 -3.00
C GLY A 25 17.12 9.59 -4.02
N ASN A 26 18.23 8.95 -3.68
CA ASN A 26 19.38 8.76 -4.54
C ASN A 26 19.81 7.29 -4.47
N ILE A 27 20.16 6.73 -5.62
CA ILE A 27 20.74 5.39 -5.74
C ILE A 27 22.10 5.54 -6.40
N GLU A 28 23.13 5.03 -5.78
CA GLU A 28 24.49 5.00 -6.31
C GLU A 28 24.92 3.54 -6.51
N ILE A 29 25.26 3.20 -7.75
CA ILE A 29 25.81 1.89 -8.09
C ILE A 29 27.33 2.01 -7.98
N THR A 30 27.91 1.26 -7.05
CA THR A 30 29.36 1.29 -6.78
C THR A 30 30.12 0.23 -7.55
N GLU A 31 29.47 -0.90 -7.87
CA GLU A 31 30.09 -1.98 -8.62
C GLU A 31 29.06 -2.70 -9.50
N THR A 32 29.46 -3.04 -10.71
CA THR A 32 28.71 -3.87 -11.65
C THR A 32 29.67 -4.84 -12.31
N ASN A 33 29.41 -6.14 -12.14
CA ASN A 33 30.20 -7.22 -12.76
C ASN A 33 29.29 -8.41 -13.09
N ASP A 34 29.86 -9.46 -13.67
CA ASP A 34 29.13 -10.69 -14.02
C ASP A 34 28.58 -11.44 -12.78
N GLN A 35 29.00 -11.06 -11.60
CA GLN A 35 28.56 -11.63 -10.31
C GLN A 35 27.39 -10.87 -9.70
N GLY A 36 27.13 -9.64 -10.15
CA GLY A 36 26.01 -8.87 -9.64
C GLY A 36 26.18 -7.35 -9.65
N ILE A 37 25.34 -6.70 -8.90
CA ILE A 37 25.30 -5.25 -8.74
C ILE A 37 25.38 -4.92 -7.25
N VAL A 38 26.30 -4.06 -6.88
CA VAL A 38 26.45 -3.53 -5.52
C VAL A 38 26.22 -2.02 -5.54
N GLY A 39 25.54 -1.53 -4.56
CA GLY A 39 25.32 -0.10 -4.46
C GLY A 39 24.75 0.33 -3.13
N SER A 40 24.59 1.63 -3.01
CA SER A 40 23.98 2.27 -1.86
C SER A 40 22.76 3.09 -2.27
N PHE A 41 21.89 3.35 -1.32
CA PHE A 41 20.76 4.23 -1.53
C PHE A 41 20.47 5.08 -0.30
N SER A 42 19.96 6.25 -0.56
CA SER A 42 19.36 7.09 0.47
C SER A 42 17.99 7.54 0.00
N CYS A 43 17.00 7.52 0.87
CA CYS A 43 15.69 8.01 0.51
C CYS A 43 14.95 8.59 1.70
N THR A 44 14.07 9.55 1.40
CA THR A 44 13.08 10.05 2.33
C THR A 44 11.75 9.45 1.92
N MET A 45 11.12 8.74 2.82
CA MET A 45 9.83 8.12 2.63
C MET A 45 8.81 8.74 3.57
N TRP A 46 7.63 8.97 3.07
CA TRP A 46 6.50 9.42 3.85
C TRP A 46 5.54 8.25 4.10
N LYS A 47 5.25 8.00 5.37
CA LYS A 47 4.19 7.09 5.75
C LYS A 47 2.95 7.91 6.06
N PRO A 48 1.86 7.78 5.30
CA PRO A 48 0.61 8.43 5.64
C PRO A 48 0.25 8.09 7.08
N LEU A 49 0.00 9.11 7.90
CA LEU A 49 -0.41 9.04 9.30
C LEU A 49 0.70 9.06 10.38
N PHE A 50 1.98 8.85 10.08
CA PHE A 50 2.91 8.67 11.19
C PHE A 50 4.21 9.47 11.16
N SER A 51 4.90 9.62 10.06
CA SER A 51 6.13 10.42 10.03
C SER A 51 6.91 10.26 8.72
N PHE A 52 7.91 11.13 8.53
CA PHE A 52 8.96 10.93 7.55
C PHE A 52 9.98 9.93 8.09
N ILE A 53 10.38 8.97 7.27
CA ILE A 53 11.51 8.09 7.52
C ILE A 53 12.62 8.50 6.55
N ASN A 54 13.78 8.80 7.11
CA ASN A 54 14.98 9.07 6.32
C ASN A 54 15.90 7.85 6.43
N ILE A 55 16.14 7.20 5.31
CA ILE A 55 17.19 6.19 5.16
C ILE A 55 18.42 6.91 4.60
N THR A 56 19.45 7.06 5.42
CA THR A 56 20.66 7.83 5.05
C THR A 56 21.80 6.95 4.55
N ALA A 57 21.75 5.65 4.81
CA ALA A 57 22.76 4.69 4.38
C ALA A 57 22.13 3.30 4.24
N GLY A 58 21.47 3.07 3.13
CA GLY A 58 21.02 1.73 2.71
C GLY A 58 22.07 1.14 1.77
N GLU A 59 22.37 -0.14 1.92
CA GLU A 59 23.24 -0.88 1.01
C GLU A 59 22.46 -2.01 0.36
N PHE A 60 22.76 -2.32 -0.89
CA PHE A 60 22.23 -3.48 -1.57
C PHE A 60 23.34 -4.25 -2.29
N ASN A 61 23.22 -5.55 -2.28
CA ASN A 61 24.09 -6.45 -3.00
C ASN A 61 23.25 -7.53 -3.67
N PHE A 62 23.17 -7.48 -4.99
CA PHE A 62 22.51 -8.49 -5.80
C PHE A 62 23.54 -9.39 -6.43
N SER A 63 23.77 -10.56 -5.85
CA SER A 63 24.61 -11.60 -6.44
C SER A 63 23.77 -12.48 -7.36
N SER A 64 24.11 -12.57 -8.63
CA SER A 64 23.43 -13.34 -9.68
C SER A 64 21.98 -12.90 -9.93
N ILE A 65 21.81 -11.94 -10.82
CA ILE A 65 20.49 -11.66 -11.40
C ILE A 65 20.25 -12.77 -12.44
N ASP A 66 19.51 -13.79 -12.07
CA ASP A 66 19.05 -14.80 -13.00
C ASP A 66 17.91 -14.21 -13.84
N LEU A 67 18.26 -13.58 -14.95
CA LEU A 67 17.33 -12.88 -15.84
C LEU A 67 16.27 -13.82 -16.46
N GLU A 68 16.53 -15.14 -16.46
CA GLU A 68 15.57 -16.13 -16.93
C GLU A 68 14.42 -16.36 -15.93
N ASN A 69 14.60 -16.03 -14.65
CA ASN A 69 13.59 -16.19 -13.61
C ASN A 69 12.80 -14.94 -13.27
N LEU A 70 13.07 -13.80 -13.90
CA LEU A 70 12.28 -12.57 -13.71
C LEU A 70 10.83 -12.68 -14.20
N SER A 71 10.50 -13.73 -14.98
CA SER A 71 9.11 -14.02 -15.40
C SER A 71 8.32 -14.87 -14.41
N THR A 72 8.97 -15.38 -13.35
CA THR A 72 8.32 -16.15 -12.29
C THR A 72 8.67 -15.62 -10.91
N VAL A 73 8.54 -14.33 -10.69
CA VAL A 73 8.17 -13.86 -9.36
C VAL A 73 6.74 -14.34 -9.17
N SER A 74 6.60 -15.58 -8.78
CA SER A 74 5.40 -16.00 -8.06
C SER A 74 5.28 -14.99 -6.95
N SER A 75 4.32 -14.08 -7.06
CA SER A 75 3.92 -13.22 -5.98
C SER A 75 3.91 -14.09 -4.74
N ILE A 76 4.79 -13.82 -3.79
CA ILE A 76 4.62 -14.34 -2.43
C ILE A 76 3.32 -13.69 -1.99
N THR A 77 2.22 -14.33 -2.32
CA THR A 77 0.92 -14.01 -1.75
C THR A 77 1.08 -14.40 -0.30
N ILE A 78 1.49 -13.43 0.52
CA ILE A 78 1.21 -13.51 1.95
C ILE A 78 -0.31 -13.73 1.99
N PRO A 79 -0.78 -14.87 2.50
CA PRO A 79 -2.22 -15.11 2.52
C PRO A 79 -2.83 -13.98 3.34
N ASN A 80 -3.40 -13.00 2.63
CA ASN A 80 -4.12 -11.93 3.26
C ASN A 80 -5.36 -12.56 3.89
N THR A 81 -5.34 -12.74 5.19
CA THR A 81 -6.48 -13.28 5.94
C THR A 81 -7.68 -12.34 5.94
N VAL A 82 -7.49 -11.12 5.41
CA VAL A 82 -8.55 -10.13 5.15
C VAL A 82 -8.32 -9.48 3.80
N THR A 83 -9.36 -9.32 3.01
CA THR A 83 -9.29 -8.67 1.69
C THR A 83 -10.28 -7.52 1.61
N LEU A 84 -9.78 -6.31 1.28
CA LEU A 84 -10.61 -5.15 0.97
C LEU A 84 -10.98 -5.19 -0.53
N HIS A 85 -12.26 -5.34 -0.83
CA HIS A 85 -12.76 -5.35 -2.21
C HIS A 85 -13.11 -3.94 -2.69
N GLN A 86 -13.28 -3.77 -4.00
CA GLN A 86 -13.60 -2.47 -4.58
C GLN A 86 -14.93 -1.91 -4.06
N SER A 87 -14.87 -0.68 -3.55
CA SER A 87 -16.06 0.05 -3.11
C SER A 87 -16.94 0.46 -4.28
N PHE A 88 -18.25 0.38 -4.09
CA PHE A 88 -19.21 0.72 -5.13
C PHE A 88 -20.44 1.45 -4.58
N PRO A 89 -21.00 2.41 -5.35
CA PRO A 89 -20.41 3.01 -6.53
C PRO A 89 -19.10 3.76 -6.20
N ASN A 90 -18.24 3.93 -7.21
CA ASN A 90 -17.06 4.77 -7.18
C ASN A 90 -16.79 5.31 -8.59
N PRO A 91 -16.98 6.63 -8.87
CA PRO A 91 -17.40 7.70 -7.97
C PRO A 91 -18.76 7.49 -7.32
N PHE A 92 -19.00 8.15 -6.16
CA PHE A 92 -20.22 7.99 -5.39
C PHE A 92 -20.87 9.32 -4.95
N ASN A 93 -22.19 9.28 -4.65
CA ASN A 93 -22.95 10.44 -4.18
C ASN A 93 -24.20 9.98 -3.38
N PRO A 94 -24.36 10.33 -2.12
CA PRO A 94 -23.34 10.52 -1.09
C PRO A 94 -22.97 9.18 -0.43
N LEU A 95 -23.48 8.04 -0.95
CA LEU A 95 -23.37 6.72 -0.36
C LEU A 95 -22.46 5.81 -1.18
N SER A 96 -21.52 5.15 -0.53
CA SER A 96 -20.74 4.05 -1.09
C SER A 96 -20.82 2.82 -0.19
N LYS A 97 -20.65 1.65 -0.78
CA LYS A 97 -20.55 0.37 -0.09
C LYS A 97 -19.12 -0.12 -0.15
N ILE A 98 -18.59 -0.55 0.98
CA ILE A 98 -17.23 -1.03 1.15
C ILE A 98 -17.30 -2.51 1.50
N PRO A 99 -17.13 -3.41 0.53
CA PRO A 99 -17.10 -4.84 0.76
C PRO A 99 -15.71 -5.28 1.22
N TYR A 100 -15.64 -6.26 2.10
CA TYR A 100 -14.41 -6.92 2.52
C TYR A 100 -14.70 -8.34 2.98
N SER A 101 -13.70 -9.21 2.87
CA SER A 101 -13.79 -10.60 3.32
C SER A 101 -12.75 -10.87 4.39
N VAL A 102 -13.12 -11.74 5.34
CA VAL A 102 -12.28 -12.20 6.45
C VAL A 102 -12.20 -13.72 6.35
N GLU A 103 -11.01 -14.27 6.16
CA GLU A 103 -10.78 -15.71 6.10
C GLU A 103 -10.51 -16.29 7.49
N THR A 104 -9.76 -15.56 8.31
CA THR A 104 -9.46 -15.94 9.69
C THR A 104 -9.92 -14.85 10.64
N GLY A 105 -10.65 -15.25 11.70
CA GLY A 105 -11.20 -14.33 12.67
C GLY A 105 -10.12 -13.47 13.35
N GLN A 106 -10.33 -12.14 13.32
CA GLN A 106 -9.39 -11.16 13.87
C GLN A 106 -10.00 -9.78 14.07
N ASN A 107 -9.27 -8.91 14.76
CA ASN A 107 -9.62 -7.50 14.87
C ASN A 107 -9.35 -6.77 13.57
N ILE A 108 -10.31 -5.96 13.12
CA ILE A 108 -10.25 -5.18 11.89
C ILE A 108 -10.60 -3.73 12.20
N THR A 109 -9.83 -2.82 11.66
CA THR A 109 -10.16 -1.40 11.63
C THR A 109 -10.34 -0.94 10.20
N ILE A 110 -11.46 -0.29 9.89
CA ILE A 110 -11.69 0.37 8.60
C ILE A 110 -11.96 1.83 8.87
N SER A 111 -11.16 2.70 8.31
CA SER A 111 -11.26 4.15 8.47
C SER A 111 -11.21 4.88 7.13
N ILE A 112 -11.81 6.05 7.07
CA ILE A 112 -11.79 6.95 5.92
C ILE A 112 -10.85 8.11 6.22
N PHE A 113 -10.00 8.43 5.25
CA PHE A 113 -9.03 9.53 5.33
C PHE A 113 -9.17 10.49 4.14
N ASP A 114 -8.84 11.75 4.35
CA ASP A 114 -8.70 12.74 3.28
C ASP A 114 -7.29 12.72 2.66
N LEU A 115 -7.08 13.53 1.62
CA LEU A 115 -5.78 13.69 0.93
C LEU A 115 -4.66 14.22 1.84
N LYS A 116 -4.99 14.84 2.98
CA LYS A 116 -4.01 15.33 3.96
C LYS A 116 -3.68 14.28 5.03
N GLY A 117 -4.23 13.07 4.90
CA GLY A 117 -4.05 12.01 5.88
C GLY A 117 -4.87 12.20 7.17
N ARG A 118 -5.82 13.12 7.20
CA ARG A 118 -6.70 13.29 8.37
C ARG A 118 -7.79 12.23 8.33
N GLN A 119 -7.95 11.55 9.45
CA GLN A 119 -9.05 10.61 9.61
C GLN A 119 -10.38 11.34 9.70
N ILE A 120 -11.28 11.00 8.78
CA ILE A 120 -12.63 11.57 8.69
C ILE A 120 -13.61 10.77 9.52
N GLN A 121 -13.52 9.44 9.42
CA GLN A 121 -14.46 8.55 10.10
C GLN A 121 -13.86 7.15 10.28
N THR A 122 -14.15 6.49 11.41
CA THR A 122 -13.95 5.05 11.58
C THR A 122 -15.27 4.33 11.30
N LEU A 123 -15.25 3.37 10.38
CA LEU A 123 -16.41 2.57 9.99
C LEU A 123 -16.50 1.24 10.74
N VAL A 124 -15.34 0.68 11.07
CA VAL A 124 -15.20 -0.61 11.76
C VAL A 124 -14.01 -0.51 12.71
N ASN A 125 -14.17 -1.04 13.92
CA ASN A 125 -13.08 -1.20 14.89
C ASN A 125 -13.45 -2.26 15.91
N HIS A 126 -13.50 -3.52 15.48
CA HIS A 126 -13.82 -4.65 16.38
C HIS A 126 -13.42 -5.97 15.74
N TYR A 127 -13.57 -7.06 16.53
CA TYR A 127 -13.36 -8.42 16.07
C TYR A 127 -14.40 -8.86 15.03
N HIS A 128 -13.91 -9.53 13.96
CA HIS A 128 -14.74 -10.17 12.95
C HIS A 128 -14.44 -11.67 12.87
N ALA A 129 -15.50 -12.47 12.85
CA ALA A 129 -15.41 -13.88 12.48
C ALA A 129 -15.14 -14.04 10.98
N PRO A 130 -14.73 -15.23 10.49
CA PRO A 130 -14.66 -15.50 9.07
C PRO A 130 -15.97 -15.21 8.36
N GLY A 131 -15.91 -14.56 7.18
CA GLY A 131 -17.11 -14.23 6.42
C GLY A 131 -16.92 -13.04 5.47
N ASN A 132 -17.98 -12.75 4.71
CA ASN A 132 -18.05 -11.59 3.81
C ASN A 132 -18.89 -10.49 4.46
N TYR A 133 -18.38 -9.29 4.39
CA TYR A 133 -18.94 -8.12 5.05
C TYR A 133 -19.16 -6.98 4.07
N LEU A 134 -20.12 -6.13 4.39
CA LEU A 134 -20.43 -4.94 3.63
C LEU A 134 -20.68 -3.78 4.58
N ARG A 135 -19.85 -2.73 4.52
CA ARG A 135 -20.08 -1.50 5.26
C ARG A 135 -20.59 -0.39 4.35
N LYS A 136 -21.54 0.40 4.86
CA LYS A 136 -22.01 1.60 4.17
C LYS A 136 -21.22 2.80 4.69
N PHE A 137 -20.74 3.62 3.78
CA PHE A 137 -20.16 4.91 4.06
C PHE A 137 -21.06 6.01 3.54
N SER A 138 -21.43 6.96 4.40
CA SER A 138 -22.26 8.12 4.05
C SER A 138 -21.44 9.39 4.19
N ALA A 139 -21.29 10.10 3.07
CA ALA A 139 -20.48 11.31 2.94
C ALA A 139 -21.34 12.59 2.88
N LYS A 140 -22.51 12.62 3.57
CA LYS A 140 -23.44 13.75 3.49
C LYS A 140 -22.79 15.08 3.91
N ASP A 141 -21.97 15.04 4.96
CA ASP A 141 -21.41 16.23 5.62
C ASP A 141 -19.96 16.51 5.24
N ILE A 142 -19.43 15.83 4.23
CA ILE A 142 -18.07 16.07 3.73
C ILE A 142 -18.10 16.57 2.28
N SER A 143 -17.06 17.33 1.88
CA SER A 143 -16.97 17.96 0.57
C SER A 143 -16.65 16.94 -0.53
N SER A 144 -17.02 17.24 -1.78
CA SER A 144 -16.56 16.48 -2.94
C SER A 144 -15.04 16.44 -2.98
N GLY A 145 -14.49 15.30 -3.36
CA GLY A 145 -13.04 15.12 -3.40
C GLY A 145 -12.62 13.66 -3.40
N ILE A 146 -11.31 13.46 -3.26
CA ILE A 146 -10.69 12.13 -3.14
C ILE A 146 -10.53 11.78 -1.67
N TYR A 147 -10.88 10.55 -1.35
CA TYR A 147 -10.75 9.96 -0.02
C TYR A 147 -10.13 8.57 -0.14
N PHE A 148 -9.61 8.08 0.98
CA PHE A 148 -9.02 6.75 1.08
C PHE A 148 -9.78 5.92 2.11
N VAL A 149 -10.18 4.73 1.71
CA VAL A 149 -10.60 3.67 2.63
C VAL A 149 -9.34 2.94 3.05
N VAL A 150 -9.08 2.88 4.33
CA VAL A 150 -7.93 2.17 4.90
C VAL A 150 -8.45 1.05 5.78
N LEU A 151 -8.15 -0.18 5.41
CA LEU A 151 -8.39 -1.38 6.21
C LEU A 151 -7.08 -1.77 6.87
N GLN A 152 -7.08 -1.89 8.18
CA GLN A 152 -5.95 -2.33 8.99
C GLN A 152 -6.30 -3.58 9.78
N ASN A 153 -5.41 -4.57 9.77
CA ASN A 153 -5.49 -5.79 10.54
C ASN A 153 -4.11 -6.16 11.11
N LYS A 154 -3.96 -7.34 11.72
CA LYS A 154 -2.68 -7.84 12.24
C LYS A 154 -1.65 -8.13 11.14
N ASP A 155 -2.10 -8.40 9.92
CA ASP A 155 -1.27 -8.85 8.80
C ASP A 155 -0.78 -7.66 7.95
N GLY A 156 -1.35 -6.43 8.15
CA GLY A 156 -0.95 -5.22 7.43
C GLY A 156 -2.09 -4.24 7.16
N ILE A 157 -1.89 -3.39 6.15
CA ILE A 157 -2.80 -2.33 5.77
C ILE A 157 -3.14 -2.47 4.29
N GLN A 158 -4.43 -2.34 3.97
CA GLN A 158 -4.91 -2.24 2.59
C GLN A 158 -5.60 -0.90 2.38
N THR A 159 -5.36 -0.28 1.23
CA THR A 159 -5.90 1.05 0.93
C THR A 159 -6.60 1.06 -0.42
N GLN A 160 -7.71 1.79 -0.48
CA GLN A 160 -8.46 2.00 -1.70
C GLN A 160 -8.87 3.46 -1.86
N LYS A 161 -8.65 4.01 -3.04
CA LYS A 161 -9.12 5.35 -3.41
C LYS A 161 -10.61 5.32 -3.75
N ILE A 162 -11.35 6.28 -3.18
CA ILE A 162 -12.76 6.54 -3.50
C ILE A 162 -12.95 8.02 -3.86
N ILE A 163 -13.91 8.33 -4.73
CA ILE A 163 -14.16 9.67 -5.25
C ILE A 163 -15.60 10.05 -4.92
N LEU A 164 -15.75 11.10 -4.10
CA LEU A 164 -17.05 11.68 -3.79
C LEU A 164 -17.35 12.80 -4.79
N THR A 165 -18.51 12.72 -5.42
CA THR A 165 -19.05 13.75 -6.30
C THR A 165 -20.42 14.17 -5.77
N LYS A 166 -20.59 15.46 -5.48
CA LYS A 166 -21.88 16.05 -5.13
C LYS A 166 -22.38 16.95 -6.24
#